data_b12f76c223b052e348ef056e7325772d
#
_entry.id   b12f76c223b052e348ef056e7325772d
#
_cell.length_a   1.000
_cell.length_b   1.000
_cell.length_c   1.000
_cell.angle_alpha   90.00
_cell.angle_beta   90.00
_cell.angle_gamma   90.00
#
_symmetry.space_group_name_H-M   'P 1'
#
loop_
_entity.id
_entity.type
_entity.pdbx_description
1 polymer ?
#
loop_
_entity_poly.entity_id
_entity_poly.type
_entity_poly.pdbx_seq_one_letter_code
_entity_poly.pdbx_strand_id
1 'polypeptide(L)'
;GSYEINDRAAETLSKIAKIIMDYQDYDVLVEGNTDNVPITRENIRNNWDLSCLRASSVVQYLQTRYGVNPKRLTAGGRGEFNPVATNGTEVGKQRNRRTQIIITPKLDQFMDLIDKAPEEGK
;
A
#
# COMPACT_ATOMS: atom_id res chain seq x y z
N GLY A 1 -9.94 -13.78 2.77
CA GLY A 1 -9.17 -12.61 3.04
C GLY A 1 -9.95 -11.42 3.52
N SER A 2 -9.38 -10.75 4.46
CA SER A 2 -9.94 -9.51 5.00
C SER A 2 -9.09 -8.32 4.56
N TYR A 3 -9.73 -7.17 4.38
CA TYR A 3 -9.05 -5.91 4.19
C TYR A 3 -9.18 -4.98 5.40
N GLU A 4 -9.82 -5.46 6.45
CA GLU A 4 -10.00 -4.69 7.67
C GLU A 4 -8.72 -4.66 8.51
N ILE A 5 -8.53 -3.59 9.27
CA ILE A 5 -7.37 -3.42 10.13
C ILE A 5 -7.66 -4.03 11.50
N ASN A 6 -6.90 -5.07 11.87
CA ASN A 6 -7.01 -5.70 13.17
C ASN A 6 -6.11 -4.97 14.20
N ASP A 7 -6.21 -5.38 15.46
CA ASP A 7 -5.47 -4.73 16.57
C ASP A 7 -3.95 -4.79 16.37
N ARG A 8 -3.45 -5.90 15.85
CA ARG A 8 -2.01 -6.06 15.61
C ARG A 8 -1.52 -5.12 14.51
N ALA A 9 -2.29 -5.00 13.43
CA ALA A 9 -1.97 -4.07 12.36
C ALA A 9 -2.06 -2.62 12.86
N ALA A 10 -3.04 -2.30 13.69
CA ALA A 10 -3.20 -0.97 14.27
C ALA A 10 -1.99 -0.58 15.10
N GLU A 11 -1.44 -1.50 15.90
CA GLU A 11 -0.24 -1.25 16.69
C GLU A 11 0.98 -0.94 15.80
N THR A 12 1.18 -1.71 14.75
CA THR A 12 2.25 -1.49 13.78
C THR A 12 2.07 -0.14 13.08
N LEU A 13 0.84 0.18 12.67
CA LEU A 13 0.53 1.43 11.99
C LEU A 13 0.75 2.65 12.88
N SER A 14 0.56 2.51 14.19
CA SER A 14 0.83 3.58 15.14
C SER A 14 2.31 4.00 15.07
N LYS A 15 3.22 3.04 14.98
CA LYS A 15 4.66 3.29 14.88
C LYS A 15 5.03 3.90 13.53
N ILE A 16 4.44 3.39 12.47
CA ILE A 16 4.68 3.88 11.11
C ILE A 16 4.15 5.31 10.96
N ALA A 17 2.97 5.60 11.51
CA ALA A 17 2.39 6.93 11.45
C ALA A 17 3.31 7.98 12.07
N LYS A 18 3.98 7.63 13.16
CA LYS A 18 4.95 8.53 13.80
C LYS A 18 6.09 8.89 12.85
N ILE A 19 6.62 7.90 12.13
CA ILE A 19 7.67 8.11 11.14
C ILE A 19 7.15 9.01 10.01
N ILE A 20 5.96 8.75 9.51
CA ILE A 20 5.34 9.53 8.43
C ILE A 20 5.16 10.99 8.84
N MET A 21 4.74 11.23 10.08
CA MET A 21 4.54 12.59 10.59
C MET A 21 5.86 13.32 10.82
N ASP A 22 6.93 12.58 11.14
CA ASP A 22 8.25 13.18 11.33
C ASP A 22 8.93 13.55 10.00
N TYR A 23 8.59 12.85 8.90
CA TYR A 23 9.20 13.07 7.58
C TYR A 23 8.17 13.61 6.60
N GLN A 24 7.73 14.84 6.80
CA GLN A 24 6.63 15.42 6.04
C GLN A 24 6.96 15.78 4.59
N ASP A 25 8.24 15.77 4.21
CA ASP A 25 8.65 16.08 2.84
C ASP A 25 8.58 14.86 1.91
N TYR A 26 8.08 13.73 2.41
CA TYR A 26 7.97 12.50 1.63
C TYR A 26 6.51 12.12 1.42
N ASP A 27 6.26 11.52 0.27
CA ASP A 27 4.97 10.89 -0.01
C ASP A 27 4.97 9.46 0.48
N VAL A 28 3.78 8.91 0.67
CA VAL A 28 3.58 7.57 1.22
C VAL A 28 2.75 6.75 0.24
N LEU A 29 3.34 5.69 -0.27
CA LEU A 29 2.65 4.72 -1.13
C LEU A 29 2.37 3.48 -0.30
N VAL A 30 1.10 3.12 -0.22
CA VAL A 30 0.66 1.90 0.47
C VAL A 30 0.28 0.86 -0.56
N GLU A 31 0.97 -0.28 -0.56
CA GLU A 31 0.71 -1.36 -1.50
C GLU A 31 0.14 -2.59 -0.78
N GLY A 32 -1.04 -3.03 -1.22
CA GLY A 32 -1.65 -4.26 -0.76
C GLY A 32 -1.20 -5.44 -1.61
N ASN A 33 -1.04 -6.60 -0.98
CA ASN A 33 -0.63 -7.84 -1.64
C ASN A 33 -1.46 -9.00 -1.12
N THR A 34 -1.66 -10.00 -1.98
CA THR A 34 -2.41 -11.21 -1.64
C THR A 34 -1.57 -12.45 -1.92
N ASP A 35 -2.03 -13.60 -1.42
CA ASP A 35 -1.57 -14.89 -1.91
C ASP A 35 -2.26 -15.24 -3.24
N ASN A 36 -2.05 -16.45 -3.75
CA ASN A 36 -2.62 -16.86 -5.03
C ASN A 36 -3.95 -17.61 -4.90
N VAL A 37 -4.56 -17.65 -3.71
CA VAL A 37 -5.87 -18.28 -3.55
C VAL A 37 -6.91 -17.38 -4.19
N PRO A 38 -7.68 -17.91 -5.19
CA PRO A 38 -8.73 -17.12 -5.81
C PRO A 38 -9.77 -16.66 -4.78
N ILE A 39 -10.22 -15.43 -4.92
CA ILE A 39 -11.26 -14.87 -4.07
C ILE A 39 -12.33 -14.22 -4.94
N THR A 40 -13.58 -14.51 -4.61
CA THR A 40 -14.73 -13.84 -5.20
C THR A 40 -15.78 -13.68 -4.12
N ARG A 41 -16.13 -12.44 -3.81
CA ARG A 41 -17.16 -12.10 -2.84
C ARG A 41 -17.89 -10.86 -3.34
N GLU A 42 -18.95 -10.47 -2.65
CA GLU A 42 -19.64 -9.24 -2.95
C GLU A 42 -18.65 -8.07 -2.94
N ASN A 43 -18.60 -7.34 -4.04
CA ASN A 43 -17.72 -6.19 -4.24
C ASN A 43 -16.22 -6.52 -4.32
N ILE A 44 -15.86 -7.81 -4.37
CA ILE A 44 -14.47 -8.25 -4.56
C ILE A 44 -14.46 -9.30 -5.65
N ARG A 45 -14.04 -8.93 -6.86
CA ARG A 45 -14.05 -9.82 -8.02
C ARG A 45 -12.87 -10.76 -8.05
N ASN A 46 -11.72 -10.32 -7.54
CA ASN A 46 -10.44 -11.04 -7.66
C ASN A 46 -9.42 -10.45 -6.67
N ASN A 47 -8.20 -10.96 -6.75
CA ASN A 47 -7.11 -10.50 -5.88
C ASN A 47 -6.63 -9.07 -6.19
N TRP A 48 -6.85 -8.57 -7.40
CA TRP A 48 -6.60 -7.16 -7.69
C TRP A 48 -7.49 -6.28 -6.81
N ASP A 49 -8.77 -6.56 -6.78
CA ASP A 49 -9.72 -5.81 -5.94
C ASP A 49 -9.36 -5.92 -4.46
N LEU A 50 -9.06 -7.14 -4.00
CA LEU A 50 -8.73 -7.37 -2.59
C LEU A 50 -7.48 -6.60 -2.16
N SER A 51 -6.43 -6.63 -2.99
CA SER A 51 -5.18 -5.92 -2.69
C SER A 51 -5.38 -4.41 -2.65
N CYS A 52 -6.17 -3.87 -3.56
CA CYS A 52 -6.51 -2.45 -3.56
C CYS A 52 -7.31 -2.06 -2.33
N LEU A 53 -8.26 -2.89 -1.90
CA LEU A 53 -9.05 -2.64 -0.70
C LEU A 53 -8.20 -2.68 0.56
N ARG A 54 -7.23 -3.59 0.64
CA ARG A 54 -6.29 -3.62 1.76
C ARG A 54 -5.49 -2.33 1.86
N ALA A 55 -4.95 -1.87 0.74
CA ALA A 55 -4.20 -0.62 0.70
C ALA A 55 -5.08 0.58 1.06
N SER A 56 -6.30 0.60 0.52
CA SER A 56 -7.27 1.65 0.80
C SER A 56 -7.61 1.75 2.28
N SER A 57 -7.81 0.60 2.95
CA SER A 57 -8.11 0.57 4.39
C SER A 57 -6.97 1.17 5.20
N VAL A 58 -5.73 0.87 4.85
CA VAL A 58 -4.56 1.42 5.54
C VAL A 58 -4.43 2.92 5.30
N VAL A 59 -4.62 3.38 4.07
CA VAL A 59 -4.58 4.80 3.73
C VAL A 59 -5.63 5.57 4.53
N GLN A 60 -6.86 5.08 4.54
CA GLN A 60 -7.95 5.72 5.27
C GLN A 60 -7.68 5.74 6.78
N TYR A 61 -7.12 4.67 7.32
CA TYR A 61 -6.75 4.59 8.72
C TYR A 61 -5.68 5.64 9.09
N LEU A 62 -4.65 5.77 8.26
CA LEU A 62 -3.60 6.78 8.47
C LEU A 62 -4.19 8.21 8.43
N GLN A 63 -5.10 8.46 7.50
CA GLN A 63 -5.74 9.75 7.36
C GLN A 63 -6.66 10.07 8.55
N THR A 64 -7.56 9.15 8.88
CA THR A 64 -8.60 9.41 9.88
C THR A 64 -8.10 9.29 11.31
N ARG A 65 -7.23 8.31 11.58
CA ARG A 65 -6.75 8.03 12.94
C ARG A 65 -5.58 8.93 13.33
N TYR A 66 -4.67 9.21 12.40
CA TYR A 66 -3.45 9.94 12.71
C TYR A 66 -3.35 11.30 12.03
N GLY A 67 -4.33 11.69 11.23
CA GLY A 67 -4.35 12.99 10.59
C GLY A 67 -3.30 13.19 9.52
N VAL A 68 -2.82 12.10 8.89
CA VAL A 68 -1.87 12.22 7.78
C VAL A 68 -2.56 12.95 6.63
N ASN A 69 -1.89 13.93 6.05
CA ASN A 69 -2.44 14.70 4.94
C ASN A 69 -2.71 13.77 3.75
N PRO A 70 -3.96 13.69 3.28
CA PRO A 70 -4.30 12.78 2.18
C PRO A 70 -3.58 13.07 0.87
N LYS A 71 -3.09 14.30 0.68
CA LYS A 71 -2.29 14.64 -0.50
C LYS A 71 -0.98 13.87 -0.57
N ARG A 72 -0.51 13.34 0.55
CA ARG A 72 0.71 12.55 0.64
C ARG A 72 0.48 11.06 0.43
N LEU A 73 -0.77 10.61 0.42
CA LEU A 73 -1.13 9.20 0.46
C LEU A 73 -1.55 8.68 -0.91
N THR A 74 -1.04 7.52 -1.28
CA THR A 74 -1.46 6.78 -2.47
C THR A 74 -1.69 5.33 -2.07
N ALA A 75 -2.81 4.77 -2.50
CA ALA A 75 -3.14 3.36 -2.30
C ALA A 75 -2.99 2.62 -3.62
N GLY A 76 -2.31 1.49 -3.61
CA GLY A 76 -2.15 0.65 -4.78
C GLY A 76 -2.25 -0.82 -4.45
N GLY A 77 -2.72 -1.63 -5.40
CA GLY A 77 -2.81 -3.07 -5.25
C GLY A 77 -1.90 -3.78 -6.22
N ARG A 78 -1.20 -4.79 -5.72
CA ARG A 78 -0.29 -5.62 -6.52
C ARG A 78 -0.92 -6.97 -6.86
N GLY A 79 -2.13 -7.26 -6.36
CA GLY A 79 -2.76 -8.55 -6.55
C GLY A 79 -1.91 -9.65 -5.92
N GLU A 80 -1.87 -10.81 -6.59
CA GLU A 80 -1.07 -11.96 -6.19
C GLU A 80 0.32 -11.99 -6.85
N PHE A 81 0.65 -10.98 -7.65
CA PHE A 81 1.75 -11.02 -8.60
C PHE A 81 3.09 -10.50 -8.05
N ASN A 82 3.16 -10.25 -6.75
CA ASN A 82 4.38 -9.77 -6.10
C ASN A 82 4.72 -10.63 -4.86
N PRO A 83 4.86 -11.96 -5.01
CA PRO A 83 5.09 -12.83 -3.88
C PRO A 83 6.49 -12.64 -3.27
N VAL A 84 6.58 -12.78 -1.95
CA VAL A 84 7.86 -12.80 -1.23
C VAL A 84 8.19 -14.19 -0.70
N ALA A 85 7.24 -15.14 -0.84
CA ALA A 85 7.40 -16.51 -0.37
C ALA A 85 6.62 -17.44 -1.30
N THR A 86 6.79 -18.75 -1.12
CA THR A 86 6.04 -19.73 -1.91
C THR A 86 4.56 -19.74 -1.54
N ASN A 87 3.69 -19.87 -2.55
CA ASN A 87 2.27 -20.11 -2.32
C ASN A 87 1.94 -21.59 -2.12
N GLY A 88 2.96 -22.45 -2.11
CA GLY A 88 2.78 -23.88 -1.91
C GLY A 88 2.60 -24.31 -0.45
N THR A 89 2.83 -23.42 0.50
CA THR A 89 2.64 -23.68 1.92
C THR A 89 1.77 -22.61 2.55
N GLU A 90 1.12 -22.93 3.67
CA GLU A 90 0.30 -21.96 4.39
C GLU A 90 1.15 -20.83 4.97
N VAL A 91 2.33 -21.14 5.46
CA VAL A 91 3.27 -20.13 5.97
C VAL A 91 3.67 -19.16 4.87
N GLY A 92 3.97 -19.67 3.67
CA GLY A 92 4.34 -18.84 2.53
C GLY A 92 3.19 -17.95 2.08
N LYS A 93 1.98 -18.51 2.00
CA LYS A 93 0.79 -17.73 1.66
C LYS A 93 0.56 -16.59 2.66
N GLN A 94 0.72 -16.88 3.95
CA GLN A 94 0.53 -15.88 5.00
C GLN A 94 1.53 -14.73 4.85
N ARG A 95 2.77 -15.02 4.46
CA ARG A 95 3.79 -14.00 4.20
C ARG A 95 3.45 -13.16 2.97
N ASN A 96 2.78 -13.74 1.98
CA ASN A 96 2.37 -13.03 0.79
C ASN A 96 1.18 -12.10 1.04
N ARG A 97 0.32 -12.41 2.02
CA ARG A 97 -0.80 -11.57 2.42
C ARG A 97 -0.30 -10.42 3.30
N ARG A 98 0.23 -9.38 2.66
CA ARG A 98 0.89 -8.29 3.37
C ARG A 98 0.57 -6.93 2.77
N THR A 99 0.75 -5.90 3.57
CA THR A 99 0.73 -4.51 3.13
C THR A 99 2.13 -3.94 3.29
N GLN A 100 2.62 -3.29 2.25
CA GLN A 100 3.91 -2.60 2.28
C GLN A 100 3.68 -1.10 2.25
N ILE A 101 4.45 -0.37 3.07
CA ILE A 101 4.37 1.08 3.13
C ILE A 101 5.72 1.62 2.66
N ILE A 102 5.69 2.37 1.57
CA ILE A 102 6.87 2.88 0.90
C ILE A 102 6.87 4.39 1.04
N ILE A 103 7.94 4.92 1.62
CA ILE A 103 8.12 6.37 1.77
C ILE A 103 9.05 6.83 0.66
N THR A 104 8.57 7.77 -0.15
CA THR A 104 9.27 8.21 -1.34
C THR A 104 9.42 9.73 -1.35
N PRO A 105 10.38 10.29 -2.11
CA PRO A 105 10.36 11.72 -2.40
C PRO A 105 9.02 12.11 -3.02
N LYS A 106 8.61 13.37 -2.88
CA LYS A 106 7.30 13.82 -3.37
C LYS A 106 7.12 13.49 -4.83
N LEU A 107 6.02 12.79 -5.15
CA LEU A 107 5.75 12.29 -6.50
C LEU A 107 5.58 13.42 -7.51
N ASP A 108 4.96 14.51 -7.12
CA ASP A 108 4.77 15.65 -8.00
C ASP A 108 6.10 16.27 -8.44
N GLN A 109 7.09 16.36 -7.55
CA GLN A 109 8.44 16.81 -7.91
C GLN A 109 9.12 15.84 -8.88
N PHE A 110 8.93 14.55 -8.64
CA PHE A 110 9.46 13.52 -9.52
C PHE A 110 8.81 13.59 -10.90
N MET A 111 7.50 13.80 -10.97
CA MET A 111 6.78 13.94 -12.24
C MET A 111 7.24 15.19 -13.00
N ASP A 112 7.51 16.28 -12.31
CA ASP A 112 8.06 17.47 -12.95
C ASP A 112 9.40 17.21 -13.63
N LEU A 113 10.27 16.43 -12.99
CA LEU A 113 11.55 16.05 -13.57
C LEU A 113 11.37 15.20 -14.82
N ILE A 114 10.43 14.29 -14.81
CA ILE A 114 10.12 13.44 -15.97
C ILE A 114 9.59 14.30 -17.13
N ASP A 115 8.70 15.24 -16.84
CA ASP A 115 8.10 16.09 -17.86
C ASP A 115 9.12 16.99 -18.53
N LYS A 116 10.15 17.41 -17.80
CA LYS A 116 11.21 18.27 -18.35
C LYS A 116 12.28 17.52 -19.12
N ALA A 117 12.57 16.29 -18.69
CA ALA A 117 13.65 15.50 -19.27
C ALA A 117 13.50 15.23 -20.78
N PRO A 118 12.29 14.88 -21.30
CA PRO A 118 12.14 14.65 -22.74
C PRO A 118 12.43 15.88 -23.60
N GLU A 119 12.17 17.07 -23.10
CA GLU A 119 12.45 18.30 -23.86
C GLU A 119 13.95 18.53 -24.01
N GLU A 120 14.70 18.18 -22.98
CA GLU A 120 16.15 18.29 -23.02
C GLU A 120 16.79 17.25 -23.95
N GLY A 121 16.13 16.11 -24.12
CA GLY A 121 16.61 15.03 -24.97
C GLY A 121 16.36 15.23 -26.46
N LYS A 122 15.74 16.29 -26.82
CA LYS A 122 15.49 16.65 -28.22
C LYS A 122 16.60 17.56 -28.72
#